data_52a6183cac060af685b9729876de58b4
#
_entry.id   52a6183cac060af685b9729876de58b4
#
_cell.length_a   1.000
_cell.length_b   1.000
_cell.length_c   1.000
_cell.angle_alpha   90.00
_cell.angle_beta   90.00
_cell.angle_gamma   90.00
#
_symmetry.space_group_name_H-M   'P 1'
#
loop_
_entity.id
_entity.type
_entity.pdbx_description
1 polymer ?
#
loop_
_entity_poly.entity_id
_entity_poly.type
_entity_poly.pdbx_seq_one_letter_code
_entity_poly.pdbx_strand_id
1 'polypeptide(L)'
;MTQNAHSGPVERVEALVVGGGQAGVAMSEHLTRCGISHLVLERGRIAERWLSERWDSLVANGPAWHDRFPGMEFPNAHPDAFVGKEAVAEYFEIYAKKIAAPIRCGVAVTKASRLEGRAGFAVETSAGAFEAEYVIAATGAFQRPIVPDTVPQDSAITQMHSSAYRNPAQLPQGAVLVVGAGSSGAQISAELLESGRKVYLSVGPHGRPPRSYRGRDFVWWLGVLNKWDTEYTPGSAHVTIAVSGAHGGQTVDFRKLAAKGMVLLGKTSGFDHGTMRFAPDLATNIAKGDADYLSVLAEADAFVTRTGLTLPPEPQAHIIGPDPDCLTNPILQLNLAQAGITTIIWATGFERDYTWLNVNAFDGNGRPKHQRGVSTEPGIYFLGLPYQSRRGSSFIWGVWHDAKHVADHIAKQRAYLAYQGTGHPPV
;
A
#
# COMPACT_ATOMS: atom_id res chain seq x y z
N MET A 1 18.45 28.91 -21.13
CA MET A 1 17.54 29.73 -20.33
C MET A 1 17.70 29.26 -18.89
N THR A 2 18.46 29.99 -18.12
CA THR A 2 18.74 29.74 -16.70
C THR A 2 17.45 29.98 -15.89
N GLN A 3 16.90 28.94 -15.32
CA GLN A 3 15.77 29.05 -14.39
C GLN A 3 16.20 29.86 -13.17
N ASN A 4 15.44 30.91 -12.88
CA ASN A 4 15.59 31.75 -11.70
C ASN A 4 15.59 30.90 -10.44
N ALA A 5 16.71 30.88 -9.74
CA ALA A 5 16.76 30.41 -8.36
C ALA A 5 15.78 31.25 -7.53
N HIS A 6 14.88 30.63 -6.80
CA HIS A 6 13.98 31.29 -5.87
C HIS A 6 14.78 32.07 -4.84
N SER A 7 14.74 33.40 -4.89
CA SER A 7 15.50 34.33 -4.04
C SER A 7 14.85 34.56 -2.66
N GLY A 8 14.06 33.62 -2.16
CA GLY A 8 13.48 33.69 -0.82
C GLY A 8 14.46 33.21 0.26
N PRO A 9 14.28 33.62 1.53
CA PRO A 9 15.10 33.14 2.62
C PRO A 9 14.96 31.62 2.76
N VAL A 10 16.10 30.92 2.97
CA VAL A 10 16.13 29.47 3.24
C VAL A 10 15.60 29.22 4.65
N GLU A 11 14.52 28.44 4.77
CA GLU A 11 13.96 28.04 6.06
C GLU A 11 14.76 26.85 6.64
N ARG A 12 15.13 26.93 7.92
CA ARG A 12 15.90 25.87 8.59
C ARG A 12 15.01 25.07 9.53
N VAL A 13 15.09 23.76 9.41
CA VAL A 13 14.36 22.83 10.29
C VAL A 13 15.32 21.72 10.73
N GLU A 14 15.12 21.17 11.93
CA GLU A 14 15.94 20.05 12.40
C GLU A 14 15.58 18.78 11.60
N ALA A 15 14.29 18.41 11.52
CA ALA A 15 13.83 17.27 10.75
C ALA A 15 12.75 17.66 9.74
N LEU A 16 12.94 17.28 8.48
CA LEU A 16 11.98 17.48 7.40
C LEU A 16 11.37 16.15 7.00
N VAL A 17 10.05 16.03 7.13
CA VAL A 17 9.28 14.84 6.72
C VAL A 17 8.61 15.11 5.39
N VAL A 18 8.84 14.26 4.40
CA VAL A 18 8.29 14.39 3.05
C VAL A 18 7.11 13.43 2.88
N GLY A 19 5.90 13.97 2.82
CA GLY A 19 4.63 13.26 2.69
C GLY A 19 3.75 13.36 3.94
N GLY A 20 2.50 13.84 3.78
CA GLY A 20 1.48 14.03 4.82
C GLY A 20 0.42 12.93 4.90
N GLY A 21 0.76 11.71 4.45
CA GLY A 21 -0.07 10.53 4.64
C GLY A 21 0.11 9.89 6.02
N GLN A 22 -0.41 8.65 6.18
CA GLN A 22 -0.30 7.89 7.44
C GLN A 22 1.12 7.85 8.02
N ALA A 23 2.15 7.71 7.16
CA ALA A 23 3.54 7.65 7.60
C ALA A 23 4.03 9.00 8.16
N GLY A 24 3.74 10.10 7.46
CA GLY A 24 4.16 11.43 7.91
C GLY A 24 3.45 11.90 9.17
N VAL A 25 2.16 11.61 9.31
CA VAL A 25 1.39 11.93 10.52
C VAL A 25 1.92 11.14 11.72
N ALA A 26 2.18 9.83 11.57
CA ALA A 26 2.79 9.01 12.60
C ALA A 26 4.19 9.52 12.99
N MET A 27 5.00 9.89 11.98
CA MET A 27 6.34 10.43 12.23
C MET A 27 6.30 11.72 13.02
N SER A 28 5.39 12.64 12.67
CA SER A 28 5.21 13.91 13.37
C SER A 28 4.92 13.72 14.86
N GLU A 29 4.04 12.76 15.22
CA GLU A 29 3.76 12.47 16.62
C GLU A 29 5.03 12.05 17.39
N HIS A 30 5.79 11.12 16.82
CA HIS A 30 6.96 10.59 17.51
C HIS A 30 8.11 11.58 17.57
N LEU A 31 8.30 12.42 16.55
CA LEU A 31 9.28 13.53 16.60
C LEU A 31 8.92 14.52 17.69
N THR A 32 7.63 14.91 17.80
CA THR A 32 7.14 15.77 18.89
C THR A 32 7.41 15.15 20.26
N ARG A 33 7.11 13.85 20.44
CA ARG A 33 7.35 13.13 21.69
C ARG A 33 8.83 13.07 22.07
N CYS A 34 9.73 13.04 21.09
CA CYS A 34 11.18 13.08 21.29
C CYS A 34 11.75 14.49 21.42
N GLY A 35 10.93 15.54 21.39
CA GLY A 35 11.37 16.93 21.44
C GLY A 35 12.22 17.34 20.24
N ILE A 36 11.96 16.77 19.07
CA ILE A 36 12.66 17.06 17.81
C ILE A 36 11.80 18.05 17.03
N SER A 37 12.37 19.24 16.74
CA SER A 37 11.73 20.25 15.89
C SER A 37 11.60 19.72 14.47
N HIS A 38 10.42 19.81 13.87
CA HIS A 38 10.20 19.23 12.56
C HIS A 38 9.13 19.98 11.77
N LEU A 39 9.11 19.71 10.47
CA LEU A 39 8.07 20.14 9.54
C LEU A 39 7.72 18.98 8.62
N VAL A 40 6.42 18.78 8.40
CA VAL A 40 5.92 17.83 7.39
C VAL A 40 5.52 18.61 6.14
N LEU A 41 6.04 18.26 4.98
CA LEU A 41 5.65 18.82 3.70
C LEU A 41 4.80 17.81 2.93
N GLU A 42 3.60 18.25 2.54
CA GLU A 42 2.68 17.46 1.73
C GLU A 42 2.32 18.21 0.45
N ARG A 43 2.45 17.56 -0.70
CA ARG A 43 2.17 18.19 -2.01
C ARG A 43 0.70 18.45 -2.27
N GLY A 44 -0.18 17.66 -1.67
CA GLY A 44 -1.63 17.79 -1.73
C GLY A 44 -2.24 18.13 -0.37
N ARG A 45 -3.30 17.41 0.00
CA ARG A 45 -3.96 17.46 1.32
C ARG A 45 -3.41 16.33 2.20
N ILE A 46 -3.64 16.41 3.49
CA ILE A 46 -3.40 15.27 4.38
C ILE A 46 -4.17 14.05 3.83
N ALA A 47 -3.49 12.91 3.76
CA ALA A 47 -4.03 11.65 3.24
C ALA A 47 -4.58 11.73 1.79
N GLU A 48 -4.08 12.63 0.95
CA GLU A 48 -4.56 12.93 -0.40
C GLU A 48 -4.85 11.68 -1.25
N ARG A 49 -3.99 10.64 -1.17
CA ARG A 49 -4.16 9.43 -1.98
C ARG A 49 -5.41 8.61 -1.62
N TRP A 50 -5.92 8.71 -0.41
CA TRP A 50 -7.19 8.12 -0.03
C TRP A 50 -8.35 8.81 -0.74
N LEU A 51 -8.27 10.13 -0.93
CA LEU A 51 -9.31 10.94 -1.54
C LEU A 51 -9.29 10.88 -3.07
N SER A 52 -8.09 11.05 -3.67
CA SER A 52 -7.97 11.31 -5.11
C SER A 52 -7.53 10.11 -5.96
N GLU A 53 -6.94 9.06 -5.36
CA GLU A 53 -6.37 7.92 -6.11
C GLU A 53 -7.07 6.59 -5.78
N ARG A 54 -8.33 6.64 -5.37
CA ARG A 54 -9.15 5.46 -5.04
C ARG A 54 -10.53 5.58 -5.67
N TRP A 55 -11.17 4.43 -5.90
CA TRP A 55 -12.55 4.38 -6.39
C TRP A 55 -13.55 4.72 -5.28
N ASP A 56 -14.74 5.12 -5.71
CA ASP A 56 -15.71 5.75 -4.81
C ASP A 56 -16.23 4.81 -3.72
N SER A 57 -16.41 3.52 -4.03
CA SER A 57 -16.88 2.51 -3.08
C SER A 57 -15.79 1.90 -2.20
N LEU A 58 -14.54 2.37 -2.29
CA LEU A 58 -13.45 1.78 -1.50
C LEU A 58 -13.71 1.95 -0.01
N VAL A 59 -13.62 0.84 0.71
CA VAL A 59 -13.50 0.80 2.16
C VAL A 59 -12.14 0.23 2.58
N ALA A 60 -11.71 0.53 3.80
CA ALA A 60 -10.48 -0.03 4.36
C ALA A 60 -10.52 -1.56 4.35
N ASN A 61 -9.39 -2.21 4.19
CA ASN A 61 -9.27 -3.66 4.16
C ASN A 61 -9.23 -4.30 5.56
N GLY A 62 -8.97 -3.52 6.59
CA GLY A 62 -9.05 -3.93 7.98
C GLY A 62 -10.20 -3.21 8.70
N PRO A 63 -10.76 -3.81 9.76
CA PRO A 63 -11.80 -3.19 10.57
C PRO A 63 -11.26 -1.99 11.36
N ALA A 64 -12.14 -1.08 11.73
CA ALA A 64 -11.81 0.19 12.38
C ALA A 64 -11.03 0.02 13.70
N TRP A 65 -11.29 -1.07 14.47
CA TRP A 65 -10.54 -1.33 15.70
C TRP A 65 -9.04 -1.57 15.45
N HIS A 66 -8.68 -2.05 14.26
CA HIS A 66 -7.31 -2.41 13.90
C HIS A 66 -6.61 -1.32 13.06
N ASP A 67 -7.27 -0.83 12.00
CA ASP A 67 -6.64 0.07 11.02
C ASP A 67 -6.62 1.53 11.51
N ARG A 68 -6.12 1.74 12.73
CA ARG A 68 -6.02 3.03 13.40
C ARG A 68 -4.69 3.21 14.13
N PHE A 69 -4.39 4.43 14.53
CA PHE A 69 -3.29 4.72 15.44
C PHE A 69 -3.70 4.51 16.89
N PRO A 70 -2.75 4.19 17.80
CA PRO A 70 -3.01 4.16 19.22
C PRO A 70 -3.55 5.51 19.74
N GLY A 71 -4.51 5.43 20.68
CA GLY A 71 -5.04 6.60 21.36
C GLY A 71 -6.10 7.41 20.59
N MET A 72 -6.56 6.95 19.42
CA MET A 72 -7.72 7.52 18.75
C MET A 72 -8.47 6.44 17.96
N GLU A 73 -9.77 6.39 18.13
CA GLU A 73 -10.68 5.56 17.36
C GLU A 73 -11.27 6.33 16.18
N PHE A 74 -11.83 5.62 15.20
CA PHE A 74 -12.56 6.27 14.13
C PHE A 74 -13.81 6.95 14.68
N PRO A 75 -14.02 8.25 14.41
CA PRO A 75 -15.27 8.91 14.78
C PRO A 75 -16.47 8.21 14.13
N ASN A 76 -17.53 8.00 14.91
CA ASN A 76 -18.82 7.48 14.41
C ASN A 76 -18.78 6.11 13.70
N ALA A 77 -17.73 5.30 13.88
CA ALA A 77 -17.64 3.97 13.31
C ALA A 77 -17.73 2.90 14.39
N HIS A 78 -18.49 1.83 14.11
CA HIS A 78 -18.42 0.63 14.94
C HIS A 78 -17.01 0.02 14.83
N PRO A 79 -16.43 -0.53 15.92
CA PRO A 79 -15.07 -1.09 15.86
C PRO A 79 -14.86 -2.13 14.75
N ASP A 80 -15.85 -2.97 14.48
CA ASP A 80 -15.77 -4.00 13.43
C ASP A 80 -16.15 -3.49 12.03
N ALA A 81 -16.48 -2.20 11.87
CA ALA A 81 -16.82 -1.64 10.56
C ALA A 81 -15.59 -1.48 9.68
N PHE A 82 -15.78 -1.67 8.37
CA PHE A 82 -14.81 -1.31 7.34
C PHE A 82 -15.15 0.10 6.85
N VAL A 83 -14.35 1.06 7.24
CA VAL A 83 -14.64 2.49 6.99
C VAL A 83 -14.31 2.89 5.57
N GLY A 84 -15.11 3.80 4.99
CA GLY A 84 -14.89 4.35 3.65
C GLY A 84 -13.62 5.21 3.57
N LYS A 85 -13.13 5.41 2.35
CA LYS A 85 -11.90 6.17 2.08
C LYS A 85 -11.93 7.59 2.63
N GLU A 86 -13.08 8.26 2.59
CA GLU A 86 -13.28 9.60 3.13
C GLU A 86 -13.10 9.62 4.65
N ALA A 87 -13.68 8.63 5.35
CA ALA A 87 -13.53 8.51 6.79
C ALA A 87 -12.08 8.20 7.21
N VAL A 88 -11.34 7.45 6.39
CA VAL A 88 -9.90 7.25 6.61
C VAL A 88 -9.12 8.56 6.45
N ALA A 89 -9.41 9.36 5.44
CA ALA A 89 -8.77 10.65 5.24
C ALA A 89 -9.10 11.62 6.39
N GLU A 90 -10.38 11.72 6.76
CA GLU A 90 -10.85 12.56 7.89
C GLU A 90 -10.17 12.12 9.20
N TYR A 91 -10.03 10.81 9.43
CA TYR A 91 -9.31 10.29 10.60
C TYR A 91 -7.90 10.87 10.71
N PHE A 92 -7.13 10.89 9.61
CA PHE A 92 -5.77 11.45 9.62
C PHE A 92 -5.75 12.97 9.80
N GLU A 93 -6.73 13.69 9.27
CA GLU A 93 -6.86 15.13 9.51
C GLU A 93 -7.16 15.44 10.98
N ILE A 94 -8.10 14.71 11.59
CA ILE A 94 -8.44 14.84 13.01
C ILE A 94 -7.23 14.46 13.88
N TYR A 95 -6.54 13.37 13.52
CA TYR A 95 -5.35 12.93 14.26
C TYR A 95 -4.23 13.95 14.18
N ALA A 96 -3.94 14.49 13.00
CA ALA A 96 -2.93 15.54 12.81
C ALA A 96 -3.25 16.81 13.65
N LYS A 97 -4.53 17.23 13.71
CA LYS A 97 -4.98 18.33 14.57
C LYS A 97 -4.80 17.98 16.04
N LYS A 98 -5.19 16.78 16.46
CA LYS A 98 -5.08 16.32 17.86
C LYS A 98 -3.65 16.40 18.39
N ILE A 99 -2.66 16.05 17.56
CA ILE A 99 -1.24 16.09 17.94
C ILE A 99 -0.56 17.41 17.61
N ALA A 100 -1.30 18.40 17.11
CA ALA A 100 -0.79 19.69 16.63
C ALA A 100 0.38 19.54 15.65
N ALA A 101 0.27 18.58 14.70
CA ALA A 101 1.32 18.26 13.73
C ALA A 101 1.64 19.50 12.86
N PRO A 102 2.91 19.91 12.74
CA PRO A 102 3.31 21.03 11.88
C PRO A 102 3.35 20.57 10.41
N ILE A 103 2.19 20.46 9.78
CA ILE A 103 2.04 20.01 8.39
C ILE A 103 1.75 21.21 7.49
N ARG A 104 2.55 21.37 6.44
CA ARG A 104 2.34 22.36 5.38
C ARG A 104 1.91 21.63 4.11
N CYS A 105 0.64 21.79 3.76
CA CYS A 105 0.03 21.24 2.54
C CYS A 105 0.26 22.13 1.33
N GLY A 106 0.14 21.56 0.10
CA GLY A 106 0.35 22.28 -1.15
C GLY A 106 1.82 22.52 -1.50
N VAL A 107 2.76 21.87 -0.80
CA VAL A 107 4.20 22.04 -1.00
C VAL A 107 4.84 20.74 -1.47
N ALA A 108 5.23 20.69 -2.73
CA ALA A 108 5.92 19.55 -3.31
C ALA A 108 7.44 19.68 -3.12
N VAL A 109 8.08 18.69 -2.53
CA VAL A 109 9.54 18.55 -2.54
C VAL A 109 9.95 18.06 -3.92
N THR A 110 10.85 18.81 -4.57
CA THR A 110 11.34 18.53 -5.93
C THR A 110 12.74 17.97 -5.95
N LYS A 111 13.57 18.33 -4.95
CA LYS A 111 14.92 17.80 -4.81
C LYS A 111 15.40 17.89 -3.37
N ALA A 112 16.14 16.88 -2.93
CA ALA A 112 16.92 16.93 -1.68
C ALA A 112 18.32 16.39 -1.95
N SER A 113 19.34 17.10 -1.49
CA SER A 113 20.75 16.74 -1.67
C SER A 113 21.57 17.16 -0.47
N ARG A 114 22.75 16.56 -0.28
CA ARG A 114 23.69 16.97 0.77
C ARG A 114 24.10 18.44 0.60
N LEU A 115 24.26 19.13 1.72
CA LEU A 115 24.90 20.43 1.75
C LEU A 115 26.42 20.29 1.50
N GLU A 116 26.99 21.17 0.68
CA GLU A 116 28.42 21.17 0.43
C GLU A 116 29.18 21.71 1.66
N GLY A 117 30.22 21.00 2.08
CA GLY A 117 31.13 21.43 3.14
C GLY A 117 30.57 21.45 4.56
N ARG A 118 29.33 21.01 4.79
CA ARG A 118 28.70 20.94 6.11
C ARG A 118 27.66 19.84 6.23
N ALA A 119 27.29 19.49 7.45
CA ALA A 119 26.24 18.51 7.72
C ALA A 119 24.85 19.01 7.30
N GLY A 120 23.96 18.08 6.95
CA GLY A 120 22.58 18.36 6.58
C GLY A 120 22.30 18.31 5.09
N PHE A 121 21.12 18.76 4.73
CA PHE A 121 20.55 18.64 3.40
C PHE A 121 19.96 19.97 2.93
N ALA A 122 20.15 20.29 1.67
CA ALA A 122 19.39 21.30 0.94
C ALA A 122 18.17 20.64 0.33
N VAL A 123 16.99 21.23 0.54
CA VAL A 123 15.72 20.71 0.02
C VAL A 123 15.02 21.80 -0.77
N GLU A 124 14.85 21.56 -2.07
CA GLU A 124 14.12 22.42 -2.98
C GLU A 124 12.64 22.00 -3.04
N THR A 125 11.74 22.98 -3.05
CA THR A 125 10.30 22.73 -3.08
C THR A 125 9.59 23.67 -4.06
N SER A 126 8.32 23.41 -4.32
CA SER A 126 7.46 24.30 -5.11
C SER A 126 7.21 25.66 -4.45
N ALA A 127 7.53 25.83 -3.15
CA ALA A 127 7.24 27.03 -2.36
C ALA A 127 8.48 27.63 -1.66
N GLY A 128 9.69 27.29 -2.13
CA GLY A 128 10.94 27.81 -1.57
C GLY A 128 11.92 26.69 -1.23
N ALA A 129 12.98 27.03 -0.49
CA ALA A 129 14.06 26.13 -0.13
C ALA A 129 14.16 25.96 1.39
N PHE A 130 14.57 24.75 1.81
CA PHE A 130 14.82 24.39 3.20
C PHE A 130 16.23 23.85 3.39
N GLU A 131 16.74 24.00 4.58
CA GLU A 131 17.87 23.25 5.09
C GLU A 131 17.40 22.38 6.26
N ALA A 132 17.76 21.10 6.23
CA ALA A 132 17.37 20.14 7.27
C ALA A 132 18.58 19.31 7.72
N GLU A 133 18.64 18.97 9.01
CA GLU A 133 19.64 18.03 9.52
C GLU A 133 19.24 16.58 9.19
N TYR A 134 17.93 16.30 9.26
CA TYR A 134 17.36 15.00 8.96
C TYR A 134 16.26 15.11 7.89
N VAL A 135 16.23 14.18 6.95
CA VAL A 135 15.18 14.06 5.94
C VAL A 135 14.54 12.69 6.04
N ILE A 136 13.23 12.64 6.25
CA ILE A 136 12.43 11.42 6.36
C ILE A 136 11.55 11.29 5.12
N ALA A 137 11.85 10.31 4.26
CA ALA A 137 11.05 9.99 3.09
C ALA A 137 9.82 9.15 3.51
N ALA A 138 8.70 9.83 3.75
CA ALA A 138 7.41 9.25 4.13
C ALA A 138 6.39 9.25 2.98
N THR A 139 6.87 9.12 1.73
CA THR A 139 6.11 9.26 0.48
C THR A 139 5.19 8.07 0.16
N GLY A 140 5.23 7.02 0.99
CA GLY A 140 4.38 5.83 0.87
C GLY A 140 4.85 4.82 -0.17
N ALA A 141 4.13 3.71 -0.25
CA ALA A 141 4.45 2.58 -1.14
C ALA A 141 3.79 2.66 -2.53
N PHE A 142 2.74 3.48 -2.69
CA PHE A 142 1.91 3.58 -3.90
C PHE A 142 2.21 4.87 -4.66
N GLN A 143 3.43 5.03 -5.22
CA GLN A 143 3.85 6.33 -5.76
C GLN A 143 3.55 6.47 -7.25
N ARG A 144 4.13 5.64 -8.09
CA ARG A 144 3.96 5.69 -9.54
C ARG A 144 3.20 4.45 -10.03
N PRO A 145 2.03 4.61 -10.66
CA PRO A 145 1.27 3.50 -11.24
C PRO A 145 2.11 2.73 -12.27
N ILE A 146 2.06 1.41 -12.22
CA ILE A 146 2.68 0.56 -13.25
C ILE A 146 1.62 0.24 -14.30
N VAL A 147 1.78 0.79 -15.50
CA VAL A 147 0.97 0.44 -16.66
C VAL A 147 1.91 -0.26 -17.65
N PRO A 148 1.73 -1.56 -17.92
CA PRO A 148 2.56 -2.28 -18.88
C PRO A 148 2.38 -1.75 -20.30
N ASP A 149 3.47 -1.69 -21.07
CA ASP A 149 3.47 -1.31 -22.49
C ASP A 149 2.94 -2.43 -23.41
N THR A 150 2.20 -3.39 -22.83
CA THR A 150 1.71 -4.57 -23.54
C THR A 150 0.71 -4.23 -24.63
N VAL A 151 -0.19 -3.26 -24.36
CA VAL A 151 -1.20 -2.77 -25.31
C VAL A 151 -0.81 -1.36 -25.74
N PRO A 152 -0.72 -1.08 -27.06
CA PRO A 152 -0.40 0.25 -27.55
C PRO A 152 -1.38 1.32 -27.06
N GLN A 153 -0.87 2.51 -26.74
CA GLN A 153 -1.68 3.63 -26.22
C GLN A 153 -2.62 4.23 -27.27
N ASP A 154 -2.31 4.07 -28.55
CA ASP A 154 -3.13 4.49 -29.69
C ASP A 154 -4.24 3.50 -30.06
N SER A 155 -4.41 2.44 -29.27
CA SER A 155 -5.51 1.49 -29.45
C SER A 155 -6.86 2.17 -29.20
N ALA A 156 -7.91 1.67 -29.89
CA ALA A 156 -9.30 2.13 -29.70
C ALA A 156 -9.87 1.78 -28.30
N ILE A 157 -9.06 1.16 -27.43
CA ILE A 157 -9.46 0.67 -26.10
C ILE A 157 -8.99 1.67 -25.04
N THR A 158 -9.91 2.10 -24.20
CA THR A 158 -9.57 2.93 -23.04
C THR A 158 -8.69 2.15 -22.07
N GLN A 159 -7.54 2.68 -21.75
CA GLN A 159 -6.61 2.09 -20.77
C GLN A 159 -6.47 3.01 -19.58
N MET A 160 -6.54 2.45 -18.37
CA MET A 160 -6.28 3.19 -17.15
C MET A 160 -5.68 2.30 -16.07
N HIS A 161 -4.89 2.88 -15.19
CA HIS A 161 -4.47 2.20 -13.96
C HIS A 161 -5.59 2.23 -12.92
N SER A 162 -5.63 1.25 -12.02
CA SER A 162 -6.64 1.15 -10.95
C SER A 162 -6.74 2.40 -10.07
N SER A 163 -5.67 3.20 -9.94
CA SER A 163 -5.69 4.48 -9.23
C SER A 163 -6.48 5.60 -9.93
N ALA A 164 -6.74 5.45 -11.24
CA ALA A 164 -7.55 6.40 -12.02
C ALA A 164 -9.02 5.98 -12.13
N TYR A 165 -9.34 4.74 -11.77
CA TYR A 165 -10.73 4.25 -11.72
C TYR A 165 -11.48 4.87 -10.55
N ARG A 166 -12.74 5.28 -10.78
CA ARG A 166 -13.61 5.85 -9.74
C ARG A 166 -14.86 5.02 -9.51
N ASN A 167 -15.61 4.72 -10.57
CA ASN A 167 -16.84 3.95 -10.50
C ASN A 167 -17.22 3.40 -11.89
N PRO A 168 -18.18 2.45 -12.00
CA PRO A 168 -18.59 1.87 -13.28
C PRO A 168 -19.13 2.89 -14.30
N ALA A 169 -19.70 4.01 -13.87
CA ALA A 169 -20.27 5.03 -14.76
C ALA A 169 -19.19 5.85 -15.49
N GLN A 170 -17.95 5.87 -14.97
CA GLN A 170 -16.81 6.53 -15.62
C GLN A 170 -16.42 5.86 -16.95
N LEU A 171 -16.70 4.56 -17.08
CA LEU A 171 -16.18 3.75 -18.19
C LEU A 171 -17.11 3.78 -19.41
N PRO A 172 -16.57 3.76 -20.65
CA PRO A 172 -17.33 3.54 -21.86
C PRO A 172 -18.21 2.29 -21.76
N GLN A 173 -19.34 2.26 -22.49
CA GLN A 173 -20.17 1.07 -22.56
C GLN A 173 -19.39 -0.10 -23.19
N GLY A 174 -19.59 -1.32 -22.63
CA GLY A 174 -18.92 -2.52 -23.11
C GLY A 174 -18.34 -3.37 -21.96
N ALA A 175 -17.65 -4.42 -22.33
CA ALA A 175 -16.97 -5.29 -21.40
C ALA A 175 -15.66 -4.65 -20.88
N VAL A 176 -15.23 -5.06 -19.70
CA VAL A 176 -14.01 -4.57 -19.07
C VAL A 176 -13.05 -5.73 -18.82
N LEU A 177 -11.78 -5.56 -19.21
CA LEU A 177 -10.69 -6.44 -18.81
C LEU A 177 -9.94 -5.81 -17.63
N VAL A 178 -9.92 -6.47 -16.49
CA VAL A 178 -9.09 -6.09 -15.34
C VAL A 178 -7.87 -6.99 -15.31
N VAL A 179 -6.68 -6.40 -15.26
CA VAL A 179 -5.41 -7.13 -15.23
C VAL A 179 -4.79 -7.05 -13.84
N GLY A 180 -4.70 -8.19 -13.17
CA GLY A 180 -4.19 -8.35 -11.80
C GLY A 180 -5.30 -8.66 -10.79
N ALA A 181 -5.07 -9.70 -9.97
CA ALA A 181 -6.05 -10.26 -9.03
C ALA A 181 -5.69 -9.99 -7.55
N GLY A 182 -4.94 -8.91 -7.29
CA GLY A 182 -4.77 -8.38 -5.93
C GLY A 182 -6.03 -7.68 -5.41
N SER A 183 -5.97 -7.11 -4.21
CA SER A 183 -7.11 -6.44 -3.57
C SER A 183 -7.80 -5.45 -4.51
N SER A 184 -7.05 -4.56 -5.18
CA SER A 184 -7.66 -3.58 -6.10
C SER A 184 -8.36 -4.26 -7.29
N GLY A 185 -7.68 -5.20 -7.96
CA GLY A 185 -8.27 -5.87 -9.12
C GLY A 185 -9.49 -6.71 -8.76
N ALA A 186 -9.44 -7.45 -7.66
CA ALA A 186 -10.56 -8.25 -7.18
C ALA A 186 -11.77 -7.39 -6.82
N GLN A 187 -11.56 -6.30 -6.08
CA GLN A 187 -12.63 -5.39 -5.64
C GLN A 187 -13.27 -4.63 -6.81
N ILE A 188 -12.46 -4.05 -7.69
CA ILE A 188 -12.95 -3.34 -8.88
C ILE A 188 -13.71 -4.31 -9.81
N SER A 189 -13.19 -5.52 -10.02
CA SER A 189 -13.87 -6.52 -10.84
C SER A 189 -15.21 -6.95 -10.24
N ALA A 190 -15.30 -7.10 -8.92
CA ALA A 190 -16.55 -7.42 -8.24
C ALA A 190 -17.58 -6.28 -8.37
N GLU A 191 -17.17 -5.03 -8.15
CA GLU A 191 -18.03 -3.85 -8.33
C GLU A 191 -18.56 -3.72 -9.78
N LEU A 192 -17.68 -3.92 -10.77
CA LEU A 192 -18.07 -3.90 -12.18
C LEU A 192 -19.07 -5.01 -12.51
N LEU A 193 -18.86 -6.22 -11.99
CA LEU A 193 -19.77 -7.33 -12.16
C LEU A 193 -21.15 -7.05 -11.53
N GLU A 194 -21.18 -6.50 -10.32
CA GLU A 194 -22.40 -6.11 -9.61
C GLU A 194 -23.15 -4.98 -10.33
N SER A 195 -22.44 -4.10 -11.04
CA SER A 195 -23.05 -3.07 -11.88
C SER A 195 -23.64 -3.60 -13.20
N GLY A 196 -23.57 -4.91 -13.44
CA GLY A 196 -24.08 -5.56 -14.65
C GLY A 196 -23.11 -5.53 -15.85
N ARG A 197 -21.84 -5.12 -15.65
CA ARG A 197 -20.83 -5.17 -16.69
C ARG A 197 -20.36 -6.59 -16.93
N LYS A 198 -20.07 -6.93 -18.18
CA LYS A 198 -19.29 -8.15 -18.49
C LYS A 198 -17.83 -7.91 -18.13
N VAL A 199 -17.30 -8.74 -17.23
CA VAL A 199 -15.97 -8.58 -16.70
C VAL A 199 -15.08 -9.78 -17.03
N TYR A 200 -13.89 -9.48 -17.51
CA TYR A 200 -12.78 -10.41 -17.66
C TYR A 200 -11.71 -10.06 -16.62
N LEU A 201 -11.22 -11.04 -15.87
CA LEU A 201 -10.18 -10.84 -14.86
C LEU A 201 -8.96 -11.71 -15.16
N SER A 202 -7.82 -11.09 -15.42
CA SER A 202 -6.54 -11.78 -15.54
C SER A 202 -5.96 -12.05 -14.16
N VAL A 203 -5.85 -13.33 -13.81
CA VAL A 203 -5.47 -13.83 -12.49
C VAL A 203 -4.04 -14.33 -12.50
N GLY A 204 -3.13 -13.62 -11.86
CA GLY A 204 -1.77 -14.09 -11.56
C GLY A 204 -1.67 -14.78 -10.20
N PRO A 205 -0.45 -15.15 -9.76
CA PRO A 205 -0.22 -15.70 -8.42
C PRO A 205 -0.76 -14.77 -7.32
N HIS A 206 -1.54 -15.31 -6.40
CA HIS A 206 -2.16 -14.55 -5.31
C HIS A 206 -2.36 -15.42 -4.08
N GLY A 207 -2.44 -14.77 -2.91
CA GLY A 207 -3.05 -15.32 -1.70
C GLY A 207 -4.50 -14.83 -1.59
N ARG A 208 -5.39 -15.66 -1.06
CA ARG A 208 -6.76 -15.27 -0.77
C ARG A 208 -7.18 -15.71 0.64
N PRO A 209 -6.72 -15.02 1.68
CA PRO A 209 -7.07 -15.41 3.04
C PRO A 209 -8.58 -15.35 3.27
N PRO A 210 -9.11 -16.12 4.23
CA PRO A 210 -10.51 -15.95 4.67
C PRO A 210 -10.70 -14.55 5.23
N ARG A 211 -11.83 -13.89 4.93
CA ARG A 211 -12.14 -12.62 5.59
C ARG A 211 -12.39 -12.79 7.09
N SER A 212 -13.07 -13.83 7.42
CA SER A 212 -13.32 -14.24 8.80
C SER A 212 -13.27 -15.75 8.93
N TYR A 213 -12.96 -16.24 10.12
CA TYR A 213 -13.01 -17.64 10.46
C TYR A 213 -13.29 -17.80 11.95
N ARG A 214 -14.19 -18.73 12.33
CA ARG A 214 -14.61 -18.97 13.72
C ARG A 214 -15.05 -17.69 14.45
N GLY A 215 -15.79 -16.80 13.75
CA GLY A 215 -16.27 -15.53 14.28
C GLY A 215 -15.18 -14.49 14.56
N ARG A 216 -13.97 -14.65 14.01
CA ARG A 216 -12.88 -13.69 14.12
C ARG A 216 -12.45 -13.22 12.74
N ASP A 217 -12.18 -11.91 12.64
CA ASP A 217 -11.66 -11.30 11.42
C ASP A 217 -10.24 -11.79 11.09
N PHE A 218 -9.88 -11.75 9.82
CA PHE A 218 -8.56 -12.17 9.34
C PHE A 218 -7.42 -11.39 10.00
N VAL A 219 -7.59 -10.08 10.23
CA VAL A 219 -6.53 -9.27 10.87
C VAL A 219 -6.32 -9.69 12.33
N TRP A 220 -7.37 -10.17 13.01
CA TRP A 220 -7.25 -10.75 14.35
C TRP A 220 -6.41 -12.04 14.31
N TRP A 221 -6.67 -12.92 13.32
CA TRP A 221 -5.88 -14.13 13.12
C TRP A 221 -4.41 -13.81 12.82
N LEU A 222 -4.13 -12.81 11.98
CA LEU A 222 -2.75 -12.37 11.75
C LEU A 222 -2.06 -11.90 13.04
N GLY A 223 -2.81 -11.29 13.97
CA GLY A 223 -2.31 -10.87 15.27
C GLY A 223 -1.95 -12.05 16.17
N VAL A 224 -2.92 -12.91 16.48
CA VAL A 224 -2.70 -14.02 17.44
C VAL A 224 -1.76 -15.11 16.90
N LEU A 225 -1.65 -15.23 15.57
CA LEU A 225 -0.69 -16.12 14.90
C LEU A 225 0.69 -15.46 14.71
N ASN A 226 0.87 -14.25 15.22
CA ASN A 226 2.12 -13.48 15.14
C ASN A 226 2.59 -13.19 13.70
N LYS A 227 1.67 -13.18 12.73
CA LYS A 227 2.00 -13.01 11.31
C LYS A 227 2.24 -11.57 10.90
N TRP A 228 1.78 -10.61 11.69
CA TRP A 228 2.08 -9.20 11.46
C TRP A 228 3.56 -8.86 11.66
N ASP A 229 4.23 -9.59 12.54
CA ASP A 229 5.64 -9.38 12.88
C ASP A 229 6.60 -10.19 12.01
N THR A 230 6.09 -10.90 11.00
CA THR A 230 6.93 -11.64 10.04
C THR A 230 7.86 -10.68 9.31
N GLU A 231 9.16 -10.95 9.40
CA GLU A 231 10.20 -10.22 8.68
C GLU A 231 10.31 -10.67 7.22
N TYR A 232 10.88 -9.81 6.38
CA TYR A 232 11.16 -10.16 4.98
C TYR A 232 12.29 -11.20 4.92
N THR A 233 12.03 -12.29 4.20
CA THR A 233 13.05 -13.28 3.89
C THR A 233 13.58 -13.00 2.47
N PRO A 234 14.88 -12.75 2.29
CA PRO A 234 15.48 -12.55 0.98
C PRO A 234 15.15 -13.72 0.03
N GLY A 235 14.72 -13.40 -1.18
CA GLY A 235 14.33 -14.42 -2.17
C GLY A 235 12.89 -14.92 -2.05
N SER A 236 12.13 -14.53 -1.03
CA SER A 236 10.71 -14.81 -0.98
C SER A 236 9.98 -14.01 -2.08
N ALA A 237 9.11 -14.69 -2.84
CA ALA A 237 8.28 -14.03 -3.82
C ALA A 237 7.26 -13.12 -3.11
N HIS A 238 7.09 -11.90 -3.62
CA HIS A 238 5.97 -11.07 -3.19
C HIS A 238 4.66 -11.71 -3.64
N VAL A 239 3.85 -12.15 -2.68
CA VAL A 239 2.52 -12.70 -2.97
C VAL A 239 1.50 -11.58 -2.81
N THR A 240 0.81 -11.28 -3.90
CA THR A 240 -0.32 -10.35 -3.90
C THR A 240 -1.49 -10.96 -3.15
N ILE A 241 -2.12 -10.19 -2.27
CA ILE A 241 -3.25 -10.68 -1.46
C ILE A 241 -4.56 -10.13 -2.02
N ALA A 242 -5.53 -11.00 -2.25
CA ALA A 242 -6.90 -10.65 -2.58
C ALA A 242 -7.75 -10.61 -1.29
N VAL A 243 -8.00 -9.41 -0.79
CA VAL A 243 -8.81 -9.16 0.41
C VAL A 243 -9.72 -7.96 0.19
N SER A 244 -10.88 -7.95 0.84
CA SER A 244 -11.86 -6.86 0.73
C SER A 244 -12.54 -6.62 2.07
N GLY A 245 -12.81 -5.34 2.37
CA GLY A 245 -13.72 -4.90 3.42
C GLY A 245 -15.14 -4.60 2.92
N ALA A 246 -15.35 -4.63 1.59
CA ALA A 246 -16.65 -4.33 1.00
C ALA A 246 -17.75 -5.27 1.50
N HIS A 247 -18.98 -4.77 1.55
CA HIS A 247 -20.16 -5.51 2.01
C HIS A 247 -20.03 -6.11 3.42
N GLY A 248 -19.37 -5.38 4.32
CA GLY A 248 -19.13 -5.84 5.69
C GLY A 248 -18.01 -6.88 5.81
N GLY A 249 -17.18 -7.00 4.78
CA GLY A 249 -16.03 -7.90 4.75
C GLY A 249 -16.41 -9.32 4.27
N GLN A 250 -16.18 -9.57 2.99
CA GLN A 250 -16.39 -10.90 2.41
C GLN A 250 -15.07 -11.49 1.91
N THR A 251 -14.94 -12.82 2.06
CA THR A 251 -13.82 -13.56 1.47
C THR A 251 -13.88 -13.44 -0.05
N VAL A 252 -12.79 -12.99 -0.67
CA VAL A 252 -12.66 -12.99 -2.13
C VAL A 252 -12.58 -14.44 -2.61
N ASP A 253 -13.56 -14.87 -3.38
CA ASP A 253 -13.64 -16.22 -3.94
C ASP A 253 -13.88 -16.12 -5.45
N PHE A 254 -12.82 -16.39 -6.21
CA PHE A 254 -12.87 -16.28 -7.68
C PHE A 254 -13.79 -17.32 -8.31
N ARG A 255 -14.01 -18.51 -7.70
CA ARG A 255 -15.00 -19.47 -8.18
C ARG A 255 -16.42 -18.94 -8.06
N LYS A 256 -16.74 -18.29 -6.93
CA LYS A 256 -18.02 -17.64 -6.73
C LYS A 256 -18.23 -16.47 -7.69
N LEU A 257 -17.18 -15.70 -7.96
CA LEU A 257 -17.24 -14.62 -8.95
C LEU A 257 -17.44 -15.16 -10.37
N ALA A 258 -16.78 -16.25 -10.73
CA ALA A 258 -17.00 -16.94 -12.01
C ALA A 258 -18.42 -17.48 -12.14
N ALA A 259 -18.97 -18.08 -11.09
CA ALA A 259 -20.36 -18.54 -11.07
C ALA A 259 -21.38 -17.40 -11.25
N LYS A 260 -21.02 -16.16 -10.89
CA LYS A 260 -21.82 -14.95 -11.15
C LYS A 260 -21.59 -14.35 -12.55
N GLY A 261 -20.76 -14.97 -13.39
CA GLY A 261 -20.55 -14.56 -14.78
C GLY A 261 -19.21 -13.85 -15.06
N MET A 262 -18.32 -13.72 -14.08
CA MET A 262 -16.96 -13.21 -14.33
C MET A 262 -16.16 -14.23 -15.14
N VAL A 263 -15.47 -13.79 -16.18
CA VAL A 263 -14.58 -14.66 -16.97
C VAL A 263 -13.16 -14.56 -16.42
N LEU A 264 -12.67 -15.65 -15.84
CA LEU A 264 -11.30 -15.71 -15.32
C LEU A 264 -10.33 -16.12 -16.43
N LEU A 265 -9.18 -15.48 -16.47
CA LEU A 265 -8.11 -15.67 -17.44
C LEU A 265 -6.79 -15.90 -16.70
N GLY A 266 -5.85 -16.57 -17.31
CA GLY A 266 -4.49 -16.67 -16.81
C GLY A 266 -3.78 -15.32 -16.82
N LYS A 267 -2.52 -15.30 -16.37
CA LYS A 267 -1.70 -14.09 -16.41
C LYS A 267 -1.52 -13.61 -17.86
N THR A 268 -1.64 -12.31 -18.08
CA THR A 268 -1.34 -11.71 -19.40
C THR A 268 0.11 -11.99 -19.80
N SER A 269 0.30 -12.45 -21.05
CA SER A 269 1.61 -12.83 -21.59
C SER A 269 2.01 -12.06 -22.85
N GLY A 270 1.09 -11.30 -23.46
CA GLY A 270 1.37 -10.48 -24.64
C GLY A 270 0.10 -9.98 -25.31
N PHE A 271 0.31 -9.13 -26.31
CA PHE A 271 -0.75 -8.57 -27.15
C PHE A 271 -0.27 -8.50 -28.59
N ASP A 272 -1.14 -8.84 -29.53
CA ASP A 272 -0.83 -8.83 -30.95
C ASP A 272 -2.11 -8.66 -31.78
N HIS A 273 -2.13 -7.71 -32.71
CA HIS A 273 -3.24 -7.45 -33.64
C HIS A 273 -4.63 -7.50 -33.00
N GLY A 274 -4.81 -6.75 -31.89
CA GLY A 274 -6.08 -6.67 -31.16
C GLY A 274 -6.42 -7.87 -30.29
N THR A 275 -5.50 -8.84 -30.18
CA THR A 275 -5.69 -10.08 -29.40
C THR A 275 -4.75 -10.11 -28.19
N MET A 276 -5.33 -10.17 -27.00
CA MET A 276 -4.60 -10.40 -25.76
C MET A 276 -4.30 -11.89 -25.59
N ARG A 277 -3.08 -12.21 -25.17
CA ARG A 277 -2.62 -13.57 -24.89
C ARG A 277 -2.49 -13.77 -23.38
N PHE A 278 -2.82 -14.98 -22.92
CA PHE A 278 -2.76 -15.39 -21.53
C PHE A 278 -1.94 -16.67 -21.36
N ALA A 279 -1.24 -16.77 -20.23
CA ALA A 279 -0.53 -17.99 -19.86
C ALA A 279 -1.53 -19.10 -19.45
N PRO A 280 -1.19 -20.39 -19.65
CA PRO A 280 -2.02 -21.52 -19.24
C PRO A 280 -1.86 -21.83 -17.74
N ASP A 281 -1.86 -20.79 -16.90
CA ASP A 281 -1.53 -20.87 -15.47
C ASP A 281 -2.71 -20.59 -14.54
N LEU A 282 -3.92 -20.35 -15.10
CA LEU A 282 -5.09 -20.00 -14.32
C LEU A 282 -5.40 -21.01 -13.23
N ALA A 283 -5.51 -22.30 -13.58
CA ALA A 283 -5.81 -23.36 -12.62
C ALA A 283 -4.75 -23.43 -11.49
N THR A 284 -3.49 -23.28 -11.85
CA THR A 284 -2.37 -23.24 -10.88
C THR A 284 -2.48 -22.04 -9.94
N ASN A 285 -2.82 -20.87 -10.48
CA ASN A 285 -2.95 -19.65 -9.67
C ASN A 285 -4.14 -19.71 -8.71
N ILE A 286 -5.27 -20.25 -9.15
CA ILE A 286 -6.45 -20.48 -8.29
C ILE A 286 -6.12 -21.51 -7.20
N ALA A 287 -5.50 -22.64 -7.55
CA ALA A 287 -5.13 -23.66 -6.57
C ALA A 287 -4.17 -23.13 -5.48
N LYS A 288 -3.23 -22.25 -5.85
CA LYS A 288 -2.35 -21.57 -4.87
C LYS A 288 -3.14 -20.66 -3.91
N GLY A 289 -4.12 -19.92 -4.44
CA GLY A 289 -5.00 -19.12 -3.60
C GLY A 289 -5.83 -19.96 -2.62
N ASP A 290 -6.31 -21.12 -3.07
CA ASP A 290 -7.03 -22.07 -2.20
C ASP A 290 -6.14 -22.66 -1.13
N ALA A 291 -4.90 -23.02 -1.49
CA ALA A 291 -3.92 -23.54 -0.54
C ALA A 291 -3.57 -22.49 0.54
N ASP A 292 -3.41 -21.23 0.16
CA ASP A 292 -3.23 -20.12 1.11
C ASP A 292 -4.43 -20.00 2.06
N TYR A 293 -5.66 -20.01 1.52
CA TYR A 293 -6.89 -19.98 2.30
C TYR A 293 -6.93 -21.12 3.32
N LEU A 294 -6.77 -22.35 2.88
CA LEU A 294 -6.83 -23.55 3.75
C LEU A 294 -5.70 -23.56 4.79
N SER A 295 -4.53 -23.04 4.45
CA SER A 295 -3.41 -22.96 5.40
C SER A 295 -3.72 -22.03 6.57
N VAL A 296 -4.41 -20.91 6.31
CA VAL A 296 -4.83 -19.99 7.38
C VAL A 296 -5.86 -20.66 8.30
N LEU A 297 -6.84 -21.42 7.74
CA LEU A 297 -7.80 -22.17 8.55
C LEU A 297 -7.10 -23.22 9.43
N ALA A 298 -6.18 -23.99 8.86
CA ALA A 298 -5.44 -25.01 9.58
C ALA A 298 -4.59 -24.44 10.73
N GLU A 299 -3.91 -23.32 10.48
CA GLU A 299 -3.13 -22.63 11.52
C GLU A 299 -4.03 -22.07 12.63
N ALA A 300 -5.20 -21.53 12.26
CA ALA A 300 -6.21 -21.06 13.23
C ALA A 300 -6.75 -22.21 14.10
N ASP A 301 -7.08 -23.36 13.49
CA ASP A 301 -7.52 -24.55 14.22
C ASP A 301 -6.45 -25.09 15.17
N ALA A 302 -5.20 -25.15 14.71
CA ALA A 302 -4.07 -25.54 15.54
C ALA A 302 -3.85 -24.57 16.71
N PHE A 303 -4.05 -23.28 16.50
CA PHE A 303 -3.96 -22.26 17.54
C PHE A 303 -5.07 -22.46 18.59
N VAL A 304 -6.33 -22.61 18.16
CA VAL A 304 -7.48 -22.86 19.05
C VAL A 304 -7.25 -24.12 19.90
N THR A 305 -6.81 -25.20 19.26
CA THR A 305 -6.53 -26.46 19.95
C THR A 305 -5.43 -26.30 21.02
N ARG A 306 -4.33 -25.63 20.66
CA ARG A 306 -3.18 -25.44 21.54
C ARG A 306 -3.46 -24.53 22.73
N THR A 307 -4.28 -23.49 22.50
CA THR A 307 -4.57 -22.48 23.54
C THR A 307 -5.79 -22.80 24.40
N GLY A 308 -6.62 -23.75 23.99
CA GLY A 308 -7.92 -24.03 24.63
C GLY A 308 -8.95 -22.91 24.46
N LEU A 309 -8.74 -21.99 23.50
CA LEU A 309 -9.65 -20.88 23.26
C LEU A 309 -10.99 -21.41 22.72
N THR A 310 -12.09 -21.00 23.36
CA THR A 310 -13.44 -21.40 22.90
C THR A 310 -13.94 -20.46 21.81
N LEU A 311 -13.96 -20.93 20.57
CA LEU A 311 -14.53 -20.25 19.40
C LEU A 311 -15.52 -21.18 18.70
N PRO A 312 -16.54 -20.64 18.03
CA PRO A 312 -17.52 -21.45 17.31
C PRO A 312 -16.83 -22.29 16.23
N PRO A 313 -17.19 -23.56 16.05
CA PRO A 313 -16.69 -24.37 14.94
C PRO A 313 -17.30 -23.88 13.62
N GLU A 314 -16.51 -23.96 12.53
CA GLU A 314 -16.95 -23.52 11.19
C GLU A 314 -16.48 -24.52 10.11
N PRO A 315 -16.95 -25.80 10.16
CA PRO A 315 -16.46 -26.85 9.26
C PRO A 315 -16.75 -26.55 7.79
N GLN A 316 -17.80 -25.79 7.48
CA GLN A 316 -18.15 -25.41 6.11
C GLN A 316 -17.08 -24.54 5.43
N ALA A 317 -16.27 -23.82 6.20
CA ALA A 317 -15.20 -23.01 5.67
C ALA A 317 -14.11 -23.83 4.95
N HIS A 318 -13.95 -25.11 5.27
CA HIS A 318 -12.99 -26.02 4.62
C HIS A 318 -13.44 -26.53 3.24
N ILE A 319 -14.70 -26.25 2.84
CA ILE A 319 -15.23 -26.72 1.56
C ILE A 319 -14.88 -25.72 0.48
N ILE A 320 -14.04 -26.14 -0.45
CA ILE A 320 -13.75 -25.40 -1.68
C ILE A 320 -14.86 -25.68 -2.69
N GLY A 321 -15.42 -24.62 -3.28
CA GLY A 321 -16.46 -24.75 -4.30
C GLY A 321 -15.99 -25.45 -5.58
N PRO A 322 -16.95 -25.84 -6.46
CA PRO A 322 -16.61 -26.52 -7.73
C PRO A 322 -15.80 -25.62 -8.66
N ASP A 323 -14.99 -26.24 -9.49
CA ASP A 323 -14.20 -25.54 -10.51
C ASP A 323 -15.12 -25.03 -11.63
N PRO A 324 -14.99 -23.73 -12.01
CA PRO A 324 -15.68 -23.21 -13.19
C PRO A 324 -14.97 -23.71 -14.49
N ASP A 325 -15.74 -23.76 -15.59
CA ASP A 325 -15.25 -24.26 -16.89
C ASP A 325 -13.94 -23.61 -17.37
N CYS A 326 -13.70 -22.36 -17.03
CA CYS A 326 -12.48 -21.64 -17.41
C CYS A 326 -11.20 -22.23 -16.79
N LEU A 327 -11.28 -23.07 -15.76
CA LEU A 327 -10.11 -23.77 -15.21
C LEU A 327 -9.73 -25.02 -16.02
N THR A 328 -10.72 -25.70 -16.60
CA THR A 328 -10.51 -26.88 -17.43
C THR A 328 -10.32 -26.54 -18.91
N ASN A 329 -10.98 -25.48 -19.38
CA ASN A 329 -10.93 -24.99 -20.76
C ASN A 329 -10.50 -23.50 -20.77
N PRO A 330 -9.23 -23.18 -20.46
CA PRO A 330 -8.78 -21.82 -20.32
C PRO A 330 -8.76 -21.07 -21.65
N ILE A 331 -9.19 -19.82 -21.64
CA ILE A 331 -9.04 -18.91 -22.77
C ILE A 331 -7.60 -18.42 -22.80
N LEU A 332 -6.83 -18.84 -23.80
CA LEU A 332 -5.43 -18.45 -23.98
C LEU A 332 -5.25 -17.24 -24.90
N GLN A 333 -6.24 -16.95 -25.73
CA GLN A 333 -6.24 -15.81 -26.64
C GLN A 333 -7.64 -15.18 -26.66
N LEU A 334 -7.71 -13.86 -26.58
CA LEU A 334 -8.96 -13.12 -26.56
C LEU A 334 -8.83 -11.90 -27.47
N ASN A 335 -9.56 -11.94 -28.60
CA ASN A 335 -9.69 -10.73 -29.41
C ASN A 335 -10.57 -9.74 -28.66
N LEU A 336 -10.02 -8.58 -28.31
CA LEU A 336 -10.68 -7.62 -27.43
C LEU A 336 -11.93 -7.01 -28.06
N ALA A 337 -11.89 -6.71 -29.35
CA ALA A 337 -13.04 -6.16 -30.07
C ALA A 337 -14.19 -7.18 -30.17
N GLN A 338 -13.89 -8.45 -30.53
CA GLN A 338 -14.90 -9.52 -30.61
C GLN A 338 -15.50 -9.83 -29.24
N ALA A 339 -14.72 -9.69 -28.15
CA ALA A 339 -15.19 -9.84 -26.79
C ALA A 339 -16.00 -8.63 -26.28
N GLY A 340 -16.08 -7.56 -27.08
CA GLY A 340 -16.75 -6.32 -26.72
C GLY A 340 -16.02 -5.53 -25.62
N ILE A 341 -14.71 -5.77 -25.44
CA ILE A 341 -13.89 -5.07 -24.42
C ILE A 341 -13.59 -3.66 -24.93
N THR A 342 -14.04 -2.68 -24.18
CA THR A 342 -13.84 -1.26 -24.44
C THR A 342 -12.85 -0.61 -23.48
N THR A 343 -12.58 -1.29 -22.35
CA THR A 343 -11.71 -0.77 -21.29
C THR A 343 -10.79 -1.85 -20.73
N ILE A 344 -9.54 -1.49 -20.50
CA ILE A 344 -8.59 -2.26 -19.71
C ILE A 344 -8.26 -1.46 -18.46
N ILE A 345 -8.42 -2.09 -17.28
CA ILE A 345 -7.99 -1.56 -16.01
C ILE A 345 -6.74 -2.32 -15.54
N TRP A 346 -5.63 -1.63 -15.46
CA TRP A 346 -4.37 -2.16 -14.99
C TRP A 346 -4.31 -2.10 -13.46
N ALA A 347 -4.57 -3.21 -12.79
CA ALA A 347 -4.41 -3.38 -11.34
C ALA A 347 -3.05 -4.01 -11.03
N THR A 348 -2.02 -3.52 -11.70
CA THR A 348 -0.66 -4.07 -11.78
C THR A 348 0.30 -3.50 -10.75
N GLY A 349 -0.22 -2.73 -9.79
CA GLY A 349 0.54 -2.21 -8.67
C GLY A 349 1.29 -0.91 -8.97
N PHE A 350 2.24 -0.59 -8.11
CA PHE A 350 2.95 0.68 -8.11
C PHE A 350 4.44 0.46 -7.92
N GLU A 351 5.22 1.35 -8.47
CA GLU A 351 6.63 1.47 -8.15
C GLU A 351 6.90 2.71 -7.28
N ARG A 352 8.02 2.68 -6.61
CA ARG A 352 8.48 3.79 -5.77
C ARG A 352 9.32 4.74 -6.60
N ASP A 353 9.16 6.03 -6.35
CA ASP A 353 9.90 7.10 -7.00
C ASP A 353 10.63 7.95 -5.96
N TYR A 354 11.95 7.91 -6.01
CA TYR A 354 12.85 8.67 -5.16
C TYR A 354 13.78 9.57 -5.98
N THR A 355 13.42 9.91 -7.21
CA THR A 355 14.22 10.76 -8.10
C THR A 355 14.49 12.15 -7.53
N TRP A 356 13.64 12.58 -6.61
CA TRP A 356 13.80 13.81 -5.86
C TRP A 356 14.91 13.75 -4.78
N LEU A 357 15.32 12.56 -4.33
CA LEU A 357 16.28 12.34 -3.23
C LEU A 357 17.65 11.98 -3.79
N ASN A 358 18.45 13.00 -4.05
CA ASN A 358 19.77 12.87 -4.66
C ASN A 358 20.86 12.66 -3.58
N VAL A 359 20.94 11.47 -3.03
CA VAL A 359 21.89 11.04 -2.00
C VAL A 359 22.32 9.59 -2.21
N ASN A 360 23.40 9.15 -1.59
CA ASN A 360 23.91 7.77 -1.72
C ASN A 360 23.15 6.78 -0.81
N ALA A 361 21.83 6.76 -0.92
CA ALA A 361 20.95 5.93 -0.10
C ALA A 361 20.30 4.76 -0.86
N PHE A 362 20.72 4.47 -2.10
CA PHE A 362 20.08 3.50 -2.98
C PHE A 362 21.05 2.46 -3.49
N ASP A 363 20.53 1.25 -3.78
CA ASP A 363 21.26 0.20 -4.48
C ASP A 363 21.27 0.43 -6.01
N GLY A 364 21.94 -0.45 -6.76
CA GLY A 364 22.03 -0.37 -8.22
C GLY A 364 20.68 -0.51 -8.95
N ASN A 365 19.61 -0.91 -8.27
CA ASN A 365 18.25 -1.01 -8.78
C ASN A 365 17.35 0.15 -8.31
N GLY A 366 17.92 1.19 -7.70
CA GLY A 366 17.17 2.32 -7.15
C GLY A 366 16.35 2.00 -5.88
N ARG A 367 16.64 0.89 -5.20
CA ARG A 367 15.96 0.52 -3.96
C ARG A 367 16.66 1.16 -2.77
N PRO A 368 15.91 1.70 -1.77
CA PRO A 368 16.50 2.24 -0.56
C PRO A 368 17.37 1.22 0.18
N LYS A 369 18.60 1.61 0.50
CA LYS A 369 19.49 0.86 1.40
C LYS A 369 19.20 1.29 2.84
N HIS A 370 18.58 0.41 3.61
CA HIS A 370 18.20 0.72 4.97
C HIS A 370 18.14 -0.52 5.88
N GLN A 371 18.21 -0.28 7.18
CA GLN A 371 17.84 -1.24 8.20
C GLN A 371 16.70 -0.64 9.04
N ARG A 372 15.49 -1.23 8.99
CA ARG A 372 14.30 -0.76 9.71
C ARG A 372 13.97 0.72 9.47
N GLY A 373 14.22 1.23 8.27
CA GLY A 373 14.00 2.62 7.89
C GLY A 373 15.20 3.55 8.10
N VAL A 374 16.20 3.16 8.86
CA VAL A 374 17.46 3.92 9.00
C VAL A 374 18.33 3.67 7.78
N SER A 375 18.63 4.71 7.01
CA SER A 375 19.44 4.61 5.80
C SER A 375 20.91 4.39 6.09
N THR A 376 21.64 3.85 5.11
CA THR A 376 23.12 3.85 5.10
C THR A 376 23.69 5.25 4.92
N GLU A 377 22.91 6.21 4.42
CA GLU A 377 23.25 7.63 4.32
C GLU A 377 22.85 8.35 5.62
N PRO A 378 23.79 8.84 6.44
CA PRO A 378 23.48 9.48 7.71
C PRO A 378 22.55 10.68 7.55
N GLY A 379 21.52 10.75 8.38
CA GLY A 379 20.49 11.81 8.34
C GLY A 379 19.33 11.54 7.38
N ILE A 380 19.37 10.48 6.58
CA ILE A 380 18.28 10.03 5.73
C ILE A 380 17.54 8.87 6.38
N TYR A 381 16.21 8.91 6.30
CA TYR A 381 15.32 7.88 6.81
C TYR A 381 14.20 7.58 5.81
N PHE A 382 13.73 6.33 5.82
CA PHE A 382 12.60 5.87 5.03
C PHE A 382 11.48 5.41 5.95
N LEU A 383 10.23 5.71 5.60
CA LEU A 383 9.08 5.32 6.40
C LEU A 383 7.88 4.92 5.54
N GLY A 384 7.20 3.83 5.95
CA GLY A 384 6.03 3.30 5.27
C GLY A 384 6.36 2.38 4.09
N LEU A 385 7.56 1.82 4.05
CA LEU A 385 7.94 0.81 3.07
C LEU A 385 7.29 -0.54 3.41
N PRO A 386 6.87 -1.33 2.40
CA PRO A 386 6.50 -2.72 2.62
C PRO A 386 7.65 -3.49 3.26
N TYR A 387 7.35 -4.24 4.31
CA TYR A 387 8.36 -5.00 5.04
C TYR A 387 9.58 -4.18 5.51
N GLN A 388 9.38 -2.93 5.86
CA GLN A 388 10.47 -2.08 6.37
C GLN A 388 11.15 -2.69 7.61
N SER A 389 10.37 -3.19 8.55
CA SER A 389 10.81 -4.00 9.68
C SER A 389 10.06 -5.34 9.76
N ARG A 390 8.82 -5.39 9.25
CA ARG A 390 7.91 -6.52 9.33
C ARG A 390 6.76 -6.39 8.33
N ARG A 391 5.93 -7.42 8.20
CA ARG A 391 4.76 -7.44 7.31
C ARG A 391 3.83 -6.24 7.52
N GLY A 392 3.63 -5.83 8.77
CA GLY A 392 2.74 -4.72 9.12
C GLY A 392 3.24 -3.33 8.74
N SER A 393 4.50 -3.14 8.38
CA SER A 393 5.18 -1.84 8.26
C SER A 393 4.47 -0.79 7.37
N SER A 394 3.84 -1.19 6.28
CA SER A 394 3.16 -0.26 5.37
C SER A 394 1.67 -0.04 5.68
N PHE A 395 1.13 -0.74 6.69
CA PHE A 395 -0.26 -0.59 7.13
C PHE A 395 -0.41 0.55 8.14
N ILE A 396 -1.64 1.03 8.34
CA ILE A 396 -1.92 2.18 9.22
C ILE A 396 -1.35 1.98 10.60
N TRP A 397 -1.74 0.90 11.30
CA TRP A 397 -1.26 0.63 12.65
C TRP A 397 0.24 0.29 12.70
N GLY A 398 0.77 -0.37 11.66
CA GLY A 398 2.15 -0.85 11.66
C GLY A 398 3.17 0.25 11.43
N VAL A 399 2.87 1.23 10.55
CA VAL A 399 3.74 2.37 10.28
C VAL A 399 3.96 3.24 11.51
N TRP A 400 2.97 3.29 12.43
CA TRP A 400 3.09 4.02 13.68
C TRP A 400 4.26 3.50 14.55
N HIS A 401 4.46 2.18 14.59
CA HIS A 401 5.57 1.56 15.32
C HIS A 401 6.93 1.78 14.65
N ASP A 402 6.97 1.75 13.31
CA ASP A 402 8.20 2.05 12.57
C ASP A 402 8.58 3.53 12.69
N ALA A 403 7.60 4.43 12.70
CA ALA A 403 7.81 5.85 12.96
C ALA A 403 8.43 6.08 14.36
N LYS A 404 7.95 5.35 15.38
CA LYS A 404 8.54 5.38 16.71
C LYS A 404 10.02 4.98 16.68
N HIS A 405 10.35 3.87 16.00
CA HIS A 405 11.72 3.40 15.89
C HIS A 405 12.64 4.43 15.22
N VAL A 406 12.18 5.06 14.14
CA VAL A 406 12.94 6.10 13.44
C VAL A 406 13.15 7.32 14.33
N ALA A 407 12.12 7.81 15.04
CA ALA A 407 12.23 8.94 15.93
C ALA A 407 13.17 8.65 17.13
N ASP A 408 13.06 7.48 17.75
CA ASP A 408 13.96 7.05 18.82
C ASP A 408 15.43 7.00 18.33
N HIS A 409 15.65 6.54 17.08
CA HIS A 409 16.98 6.53 16.47
C HIS A 409 17.52 7.94 16.28
N ILE A 410 16.72 8.88 15.75
CA ILE A 410 17.13 10.29 15.59
C ILE A 410 17.47 10.90 16.95
N ALA A 411 16.61 10.71 17.96
CA ALA A 411 16.85 11.21 19.30
C ALA A 411 18.15 10.69 19.91
N LYS A 412 18.44 9.40 19.70
CA LYS A 412 19.68 8.75 20.14
C LYS A 412 20.91 9.33 19.42
N GLN A 413 20.86 9.49 18.09
CA GLN A 413 21.95 10.11 17.31
C GLN A 413 22.22 11.54 17.78
N ARG A 414 21.15 12.33 17.97
CA ARG A 414 21.23 13.69 18.50
C ARG A 414 21.95 13.74 19.87
N ALA A 415 21.61 12.81 20.76
CA ALA A 415 22.25 12.74 22.08
C ALA A 415 23.75 12.42 21.98
N TYR A 416 24.15 11.50 21.09
CA TYR A 416 25.55 11.19 20.86
C TYR A 416 26.31 12.38 20.26
N LEU A 417 25.74 13.05 19.27
CA LEU A 417 26.37 14.21 18.60
C LEU A 417 26.51 15.43 19.55
N ALA A 418 25.59 15.58 20.51
CA ALA A 418 25.65 16.62 21.53
C ALA A 418 26.65 16.35 22.64
N TYR A 419 27.17 15.13 22.77
CA TYR A 419 28.10 14.75 23.83
C TYR A 419 29.49 15.37 23.58
N GLN A 420 29.90 16.27 24.45
CA GLN A 420 31.20 17.00 24.33
C GLN A 420 32.37 16.30 25.05
N GLY A 421 32.15 15.18 25.69
CA GLY A 421 33.15 14.51 26.50
C GLY A 421 33.45 15.25 27.80
N THR A 422 33.97 14.54 28.81
CA THR A 422 34.36 15.13 30.10
C THR A 422 35.81 15.65 30.12
N GLY A 423 36.47 15.76 28.98
CA GLY A 423 37.88 16.14 28.89
C GLY A 423 38.87 15.08 29.34
N HIS A 424 38.40 13.90 29.72
CA HIS A 424 39.26 12.75 30.03
C HIS A 424 39.35 11.85 28.80
N PRO A 425 40.57 11.45 28.35
CA PRO A 425 40.69 10.47 27.30
C PRO A 425 40.05 9.16 27.77
N PRO A 426 39.43 8.37 26.84
CA PRO A 426 38.95 7.04 27.23
C PRO A 426 40.12 6.20 27.73
N VAL A 427 39.90 5.55 28.87
CA VAL A 427 40.85 4.58 29.47
C VAL A 427 40.83 3.31 28.65
#